data_e80008c9a215356b3415709926fc36e4
#
_entry.id   e80008c9a215356b3415709926fc36e4
#
_cell.length_a   1.000
_cell.length_b   1.000
_cell.length_c   1.000
_cell.angle_alpha   90.00
_cell.angle_beta   90.00
_cell.angle_gamma   90.00
#
_symmetry.space_group_name_H-M   'P 1'
#
loop_
_entity.id
_entity.type
_entity.pdbx_description
1 polymer ?
#
loop_
_entity_poly.entity_id
_entity_poly.type
_entity_poly.pdbx_seq_one_letter_code
_entity_poly.pdbx_strand_id
1 'polypeptide(L)'
;MKRLIIVTAVIVSIPFFVVHFLSVPEKSYKEIELKYLSNILVRVKRSSGNIEKIPLEEYVVGVVAGEMPVSFELEALKAQSVASRSYVMRRLGNNGDYDVTDTVSNQVYLDDNELKEKWKDNYVNYISKVRQAVNETSMECLEYNGEIIDAMFFSTSNGYTEDSGTFFSKSLPYLKSVESNWDKEVSSVFQGSKDISLQEFYEKLGLSYSKVLKIEDVNRS
;
A
#
# COMPACT_ATOMS: atom_id res chain seq x y z
N MET A 1 -41.83 22.70 35.71
CA MET A 1 -41.72 22.71 34.24
C MET A 1 -40.50 23.49 33.73
N LYS A 2 -40.29 24.77 34.01
CA LYS A 2 -39.15 25.57 33.47
C LYS A 2 -37.78 24.96 33.77
N ARG A 3 -37.52 24.45 35.00
CA ARG A 3 -36.24 23.80 35.37
C ARG A 3 -35.98 22.49 34.58
N LEU A 4 -37.04 21.71 34.33
CA LEU A 4 -36.93 20.47 33.56
C LEU A 4 -36.57 20.74 32.10
N ILE A 5 -37.20 21.77 31.50
CA ILE A 5 -36.91 22.18 30.12
C ILE A 5 -35.46 22.63 29.99
N ILE A 6 -34.93 23.39 30.94
CA ILE A 6 -33.54 23.85 30.93
C ILE A 6 -32.56 22.67 31.03
N VAL A 7 -32.81 21.74 31.96
CA VAL A 7 -31.96 20.54 32.09
C VAL A 7 -31.96 19.68 30.85
N THR A 8 -33.14 19.48 30.25
CA THR A 8 -33.23 18.72 28.99
C THR A 8 -32.50 19.42 27.86
N ALA A 9 -32.64 20.75 27.72
CA ALA A 9 -31.94 21.53 26.71
C ALA A 9 -30.42 21.44 26.87
N VAL A 10 -29.91 21.50 28.10
CA VAL A 10 -28.46 21.34 28.39
C VAL A 10 -27.97 19.93 28.03
N ILE A 11 -28.70 18.88 28.42
CA ILE A 11 -28.33 17.48 28.14
C ILE A 11 -28.30 17.23 26.62
N VAL A 12 -29.23 17.79 25.84
CA VAL A 12 -29.27 17.63 24.39
C VAL A 12 -28.17 18.45 23.68
N SER A 13 -27.80 19.61 24.26
CA SER A 13 -26.77 20.46 23.63
C SER A 13 -25.33 19.96 23.92
N ILE A 14 -25.08 19.27 25.02
CA ILE A 14 -23.74 18.75 25.37
C ILE A 14 -23.15 17.88 24.26
N PRO A 15 -23.81 16.85 23.70
CA PRO A 15 -23.26 16.06 22.60
C PRO A 15 -22.91 16.89 21.35
N PHE A 16 -23.73 17.91 21.07
CA PHE A 16 -23.51 18.82 19.95
C PHE A 16 -22.24 19.66 20.13
N PHE A 17 -22.03 20.18 21.34
CA PHE A 17 -20.82 20.90 21.68
C PHE A 17 -19.58 19.99 21.70
N VAL A 18 -19.70 18.78 22.26
CA VAL A 18 -18.63 17.78 22.30
C VAL A 18 -18.20 17.42 20.87
N VAL A 19 -19.14 17.11 19.99
CA VAL A 19 -18.83 16.81 18.59
C VAL A 19 -18.22 18.03 17.89
N HIS A 20 -18.73 19.22 18.10
CA HIS A 20 -18.25 20.41 17.43
C HIS A 20 -16.85 20.86 17.89
N PHE A 21 -16.55 20.73 19.19
CA PHE A 21 -15.25 21.17 19.75
C PHE A 21 -14.18 20.07 19.80
N LEU A 22 -14.57 18.78 19.81
CA LEU A 22 -13.64 17.67 19.80
C LEU A 22 -13.47 17.04 18.39
N SER A 23 -14.25 17.44 17.39
CA SER A 23 -13.97 17.10 16.01
C SER A 23 -12.65 17.77 15.62
N VAL A 24 -11.60 16.99 15.54
CA VAL A 24 -10.37 17.46 14.88
C VAL A 24 -10.79 17.83 13.44
N PRO A 25 -10.61 19.07 13.01
CA PRO A 25 -10.98 19.43 11.64
C PRO A 25 -10.23 18.51 10.68
N GLU A 26 -10.95 17.74 9.89
CA GLU A 26 -10.35 16.96 8.81
C GLU A 26 -9.55 17.94 7.95
N LYS A 27 -8.26 17.68 7.82
CA LYS A 27 -7.37 18.57 7.09
C LYS A 27 -7.82 18.59 5.63
N SER A 28 -8.61 19.59 5.27
CA SER A 28 -9.05 19.77 3.88
C SER A 28 -7.85 20.12 3.02
N TYR A 29 -7.48 19.22 2.13
CA TYR A 29 -6.47 19.51 1.12
C TYR A 29 -7.13 20.30 -0.02
N LYS A 30 -6.49 21.40 -0.43
CA LYS A 30 -6.77 21.97 -1.75
C LYS A 30 -6.23 21.02 -2.79
N GLU A 31 -6.84 20.95 -3.95
CA GLU A 31 -6.31 20.14 -5.04
C GLU A 31 -4.86 20.51 -5.32
N ILE A 32 -3.96 19.54 -5.15
CA ILE A 32 -2.53 19.71 -5.34
C ILE A 32 -2.16 19.10 -6.68
N GLU A 33 -1.57 19.92 -7.54
CA GLU A 33 -1.00 19.45 -8.80
C GLU A 33 0.42 18.91 -8.59
N LEU A 34 0.85 18.02 -9.47
CA LEU A 34 2.24 17.57 -9.50
C LEU A 34 3.13 18.72 -9.99
N LYS A 35 4.12 19.08 -9.18
CA LYS A 35 5.05 20.19 -9.46
C LYS A 35 6.07 19.85 -10.55
N TYR A 36 6.41 18.58 -10.66
CA TYR A 36 7.42 18.10 -11.60
C TYR A 36 6.81 17.05 -12.52
N LEU A 37 6.59 17.43 -13.77
CA LEU A 37 6.30 16.49 -14.83
C LEU A 37 7.66 15.99 -15.36
N SER A 38 8.01 14.78 -14.96
CA SER A 38 9.19 14.11 -15.51
C SER A 38 8.97 13.82 -17.01
N ASN A 39 10.00 14.02 -17.82
CA ASN A 39 10.02 13.56 -19.22
C ASN A 39 10.16 12.03 -19.32
N ILE A 40 10.36 11.34 -18.20
CA ILE A 40 10.45 9.89 -18.13
C ILE A 40 9.04 9.32 -18.23
N LEU A 41 8.82 8.46 -19.21
CA LEU A 41 7.57 7.75 -19.42
C LEU A 41 7.73 6.29 -19.00
N VAL A 42 6.84 5.84 -18.14
CA VAL A 42 6.70 4.43 -17.73
C VAL A 42 5.71 3.76 -18.68
N ARG A 43 6.11 2.66 -19.30
CA ARG A 43 5.22 1.83 -20.14
C ARG A 43 4.54 0.79 -19.27
N VAL A 44 3.27 1.02 -18.96
CA VAL A 44 2.47 0.17 -18.09
C VAL A 44 1.58 -0.73 -18.92
N LYS A 45 1.73 -2.04 -18.79
CA LYS A 45 0.80 -3.00 -19.38
C LYS A 45 -0.38 -3.16 -18.43
N ARG A 46 -1.54 -2.65 -18.85
CA ARG A 46 -2.80 -2.74 -18.11
C ARG A 46 -3.35 -4.17 -18.13
N SER A 47 -4.15 -4.51 -17.14
CA SER A 47 -4.88 -5.79 -17.07
C SER A 47 -5.80 -6.02 -18.27
N SER A 48 -6.24 -4.93 -18.94
CA SER A 48 -6.96 -4.98 -20.21
C SER A 48 -6.12 -5.46 -21.40
N GLY A 49 -4.79 -5.54 -21.24
CA GLY A 49 -3.84 -5.87 -22.30
C GLY A 49 -3.22 -4.66 -23.01
N ASN A 50 -3.78 -3.46 -22.83
CA ASN A 50 -3.25 -2.23 -23.42
C ASN A 50 -1.95 -1.81 -22.75
N ILE A 51 -1.09 -1.10 -23.50
CA ILE A 51 0.13 -0.50 -22.96
C ILE A 51 -0.06 1.02 -22.96
N GLU A 52 0.03 1.62 -21.79
CA GLU A 52 -0.06 3.05 -21.56
C GLU A 52 1.32 3.63 -21.25
N LYS A 53 1.57 4.84 -21.76
CA LYS A 53 2.78 5.61 -21.43
C LYS A 53 2.41 6.71 -20.44
N ILE A 54 2.86 6.57 -19.21
CA ILE A 54 2.46 7.42 -18.08
C ILE A 54 3.70 8.17 -17.59
N PRO A 55 3.63 9.50 -17.38
CA PRO A 55 4.71 10.25 -16.74
C PRO A 55 5.07 9.64 -15.38
N LEU A 56 6.37 9.56 -15.07
CA LEU A 56 6.89 8.85 -13.90
C LEU A 56 6.18 9.26 -12.60
N GLU A 57 6.05 10.55 -12.31
CA GLU A 57 5.46 10.99 -11.06
C GLU A 57 3.95 10.71 -11.00
N GLU A 58 3.23 10.76 -12.12
CA GLU A 58 1.83 10.33 -12.19
C GLU A 58 1.69 8.83 -11.96
N TYR A 59 2.60 8.03 -12.52
CA TYR A 59 2.67 6.60 -12.23
C TYR A 59 2.88 6.35 -10.73
N VAL A 60 3.83 7.06 -10.09
CA VAL A 60 4.10 6.93 -8.65
C VAL A 60 2.87 7.29 -7.82
N VAL A 61 2.12 8.35 -8.19
CA VAL A 61 0.84 8.69 -7.54
C VAL A 61 -0.15 7.52 -7.60
N GLY A 62 -0.36 6.94 -8.78
CA GLY A 62 -1.27 5.82 -8.98
C GLY A 62 -0.86 4.56 -8.20
N VAL A 63 0.46 4.30 -8.10
CA VAL A 63 1.00 3.18 -7.32
C VAL A 63 0.82 3.41 -5.81
N VAL A 64 1.21 4.56 -5.28
CA VAL A 64 1.04 4.86 -3.84
C VAL A 64 -0.43 4.75 -3.44
N ALA A 65 -1.34 5.27 -4.28
CA ALA A 65 -2.79 5.20 -4.06
C ALA A 65 -3.35 3.76 -4.18
N GLY A 66 -2.70 2.91 -4.97
CA GLY A 66 -3.05 1.51 -5.16
C GLY A 66 -2.58 0.63 -4.01
N GLU A 67 -1.33 0.80 -3.60
CA GLU A 67 -0.62 -0.06 -2.66
C GLU A 67 -0.85 0.29 -1.19
N MET A 68 -1.04 1.56 -0.86
CA MET A 68 -1.10 2.03 0.53
C MET A 68 -2.43 2.71 0.87
N PRO A 69 -3.05 2.39 2.03
CA PRO A 69 -4.20 3.14 2.52
C PRO A 69 -3.84 4.62 2.77
N VAL A 70 -4.63 5.54 2.22
CA VAL A 70 -4.42 7.00 2.37
C VAL A 70 -4.52 7.49 3.82
N SER A 71 -5.13 6.69 4.71
CA SER A 71 -5.20 6.95 6.15
C SER A 71 -3.83 6.92 6.84
N PHE A 72 -2.81 6.33 6.23
CA PHE A 72 -1.46 6.31 6.77
C PHE A 72 -0.89 7.73 6.86
N GLU A 73 0.09 7.93 7.76
CA GLU A 73 0.74 9.23 7.93
C GLU A 73 1.47 9.68 6.65
N LEU A 74 1.60 10.98 6.47
CA LEU A 74 2.22 11.56 5.27
C LEU A 74 3.64 11.02 5.03
N GLU A 75 4.42 10.84 6.10
CA GLU A 75 5.78 10.31 6.01
C GLU A 75 5.82 8.84 5.52
N ALA A 76 4.81 8.04 5.87
CA ALA A 76 4.69 6.69 5.33
C ALA A 76 4.38 6.71 3.82
N LEU A 77 3.49 7.61 3.36
CA LEU A 77 3.20 7.79 1.94
C LEU A 77 4.43 8.30 1.18
N LYS A 78 5.25 9.17 1.79
CA LYS A 78 6.54 9.61 1.24
C LYS A 78 7.51 8.44 1.07
N ALA A 79 7.66 7.62 2.10
CA ALA A 79 8.52 6.43 2.03
C ALA A 79 8.09 5.49 0.92
N GLN A 80 6.77 5.24 0.78
CA GLN A 80 6.21 4.45 -0.31
C GLN A 80 6.48 5.10 -1.67
N SER A 81 6.41 6.43 -1.79
CA SER A 81 6.69 7.14 -3.03
C SER A 81 8.14 6.92 -3.50
N VAL A 82 9.10 7.02 -2.58
CA VAL A 82 10.53 6.78 -2.86
C VAL A 82 10.76 5.31 -3.24
N ALA A 83 10.17 4.37 -2.51
CA ALA A 83 10.29 2.93 -2.81
C ALA A 83 9.69 2.60 -4.19
N SER A 84 8.47 3.07 -4.46
CA SER A 84 7.77 2.80 -5.73
C SER A 84 8.51 3.40 -6.92
N ARG A 85 9.04 4.62 -6.78
CA ARG A 85 9.85 5.27 -7.82
C ARG A 85 11.14 4.48 -8.08
N SER A 86 11.86 4.07 -7.04
CA SER A 86 13.07 3.27 -7.18
C SER A 86 12.79 1.93 -7.87
N TYR A 87 11.70 1.27 -7.50
CA TYR A 87 11.28 -0.01 -8.09
C TYR A 87 11.04 0.12 -9.60
N VAL A 88 10.27 1.11 -10.05
CA VAL A 88 9.98 1.27 -11.48
C VAL A 88 11.20 1.77 -12.25
N MET A 89 11.97 2.70 -11.70
CA MET A 89 13.20 3.22 -12.33
C MET A 89 14.19 2.09 -12.64
N ARG A 90 14.32 1.10 -11.77
CA ARG A 90 15.16 -0.08 -11.98
C ARG A 90 14.69 -0.95 -13.16
N ARG A 91 13.42 -0.86 -13.55
CA ARG A 91 12.77 -1.68 -14.60
C ARG A 91 12.59 -0.99 -15.93
N LEU A 92 12.88 0.31 -16.01
CA LEU A 92 12.74 1.05 -17.29
C LEU A 92 13.57 0.41 -18.39
N GLY A 93 12.93 0.12 -19.51
CA GLY A 93 13.57 -0.41 -20.72
C GLY A 93 13.94 -1.90 -20.69
N ASN A 94 13.68 -2.62 -19.61
CA ASN A 94 14.14 -4.00 -19.44
C ASN A 94 13.19 -5.08 -20.01
N ASN A 95 11.92 -4.78 -20.19
CA ASN A 95 10.87 -5.75 -20.53
C ASN A 95 10.29 -5.62 -21.96
N GLY A 96 11.12 -5.26 -22.95
CA GLY A 96 10.66 -5.16 -24.34
C GLY A 96 9.59 -4.07 -24.53
N ASP A 97 8.33 -4.44 -24.78
CA ASP A 97 7.26 -3.48 -25.11
C ASP A 97 6.73 -2.68 -23.92
N TYR A 98 6.85 -3.19 -22.69
CA TYR A 98 6.43 -2.52 -21.47
C TYR A 98 7.48 -2.65 -20.35
N ASP A 99 7.40 -1.80 -19.35
CA ASP A 99 8.32 -1.78 -18.21
C ASP A 99 7.76 -2.55 -17.02
N VAL A 100 6.47 -2.39 -16.73
CA VAL A 100 5.75 -2.99 -15.61
C VAL A 100 4.31 -3.33 -15.99
N THR A 101 3.68 -4.17 -15.15
CA THR A 101 2.22 -4.40 -15.17
C THR A 101 1.55 -3.60 -14.05
N ASP A 102 0.24 -3.38 -14.15
CA ASP A 102 -0.59 -2.71 -13.14
C ASP A 102 -1.07 -3.63 -12.01
N THR A 103 -0.48 -4.82 -11.88
CA THR A 103 -0.91 -5.88 -10.97
C THR A 103 0.13 -6.17 -9.89
N VAL A 104 -0.25 -7.01 -8.92
CA VAL A 104 0.65 -7.53 -7.86
C VAL A 104 1.91 -8.23 -8.37
N SER A 105 2.01 -8.55 -9.66
CA SER A 105 3.24 -9.07 -10.25
C SER A 105 4.37 -8.04 -10.31
N ASN A 106 4.02 -6.75 -10.33
CA ASN A 106 4.95 -5.62 -10.20
C ASN A 106 4.46 -4.70 -9.09
N GLN A 107 3.63 -3.71 -9.40
CA GLN A 107 3.03 -2.77 -8.46
C GLN A 107 1.59 -2.52 -8.88
N VAL A 108 0.67 -2.54 -7.90
CA VAL A 108 -0.73 -2.19 -8.19
C VAL A 108 -0.79 -0.72 -8.57
N TYR A 109 -1.19 -0.46 -9.81
CA TYR A 109 -1.37 0.90 -10.32
C TYR A 109 -2.85 1.16 -10.59
N LEU A 110 -3.35 2.29 -10.10
CA LEU A 110 -4.70 2.79 -10.37
C LEU A 110 -4.61 4.13 -11.10
N ASP A 111 -5.36 4.26 -12.19
CA ASP A 111 -5.48 5.54 -12.89
C ASP A 111 -6.46 6.49 -12.18
N ASP A 112 -6.54 7.72 -12.68
CA ASP A 112 -7.36 8.77 -12.09
C ASP A 112 -8.86 8.42 -12.05
N ASN A 113 -9.39 7.71 -13.05
CA ASN A 113 -10.79 7.31 -13.08
C ASN A 113 -11.06 6.20 -12.06
N GLU A 114 -10.17 5.21 -11.96
CA GLU A 114 -10.23 4.15 -10.94
C GLU A 114 -10.15 4.73 -9.52
N LEU A 115 -9.32 5.77 -9.32
CA LEU A 115 -9.20 6.46 -8.03
C LEU A 115 -10.45 7.28 -7.69
N LYS A 116 -11.07 7.94 -8.66
CA LYS A 116 -12.35 8.64 -8.49
C LYS A 116 -13.47 7.67 -8.10
N GLU A 117 -13.54 6.52 -8.76
CA GLU A 117 -14.50 5.48 -8.44
C GLU A 117 -14.27 4.89 -7.03
N LYS A 118 -12.99 4.61 -6.68
CA LYS A 118 -12.59 4.07 -5.38
C LYS A 118 -12.89 5.02 -4.23
N TRP A 119 -12.61 6.31 -4.38
CA TRP A 119 -12.65 7.28 -3.28
C TRP A 119 -13.89 8.20 -3.28
N LYS A 120 -14.63 8.27 -4.38
CA LYS A 120 -15.87 9.03 -4.51
C LYS A 120 -15.72 10.47 -3.98
N ASP A 121 -16.55 10.85 -3.02
CA ASP A 121 -16.57 12.20 -2.44
C ASP A 121 -15.25 12.59 -1.75
N ASN A 122 -14.45 11.61 -1.33
CA ASN A 122 -13.16 11.85 -0.70
C ASN A 122 -11.99 11.99 -1.69
N TYR A 123 -12.24 11.82 -2.99
CA TYR A 123 -11.20 11.80 -4.02
C TYR A 123 -10.26 13.01 -3.92
N VAL A 124 -10.78 14.25 -3.85
CA VAL A 124 -9.96 15.47 -3.84
C VAL A 124 -9.02 15.50 -2.64
N ASN A 125 -9.53 15.16 -1.45
CA ASN A 125 -8.72 15.15 -0.23
C ASN A 125 -7.63 14.07 -0.28
N TYR A 126 -7.98 12.88 -0.74
CA TYR A 126 -7.09 11.73 -0.75
C TYR A 126 -6.02 11.85 -1.82
N ILE A 127 -6.39 12.24 -3.05
CA ILE A 127 -5.43 12.45 -4.12
C ILE A 127 -4.45 13.59 -3.79
N SER A 128 -4.93 14.66 -3.13
CA SER A 128 -4.06 15.77 -2.72
C SER A 128 -3.01 15.34 -1.70
N LYS A 129 -3.38 14.48 -0.74
CA LYS A 129 -2.42 13.94 0.24
C LYS A 129 -1.37 13.05 -0.44
N VAL A 130 -1.78 12.19 -1.37
CA VAL A 130 -0.85 11.34 -2.13
C VAL A 130 0.06 12.20 -3.01
N ARG A 131 -0.49 13.16 -3.76
CA ARG A 131 0.30 14.09 -4.59
C ARG A 131 1.26 14.94 -3.76
N GLN A 132 0.88 15.31 -2.53
CA GLN A 132 1.80 15.99 -1.60
C GLN A 132 3.00 15.09 -1.29
N ALA A 133 2.77 13.82 -0.92
CA ALA A 133 3.86 12.88 -0.63
C ALA A 133 4.81 12.71 -1.80
N VAL A 134 4.26 12.54 -3.02
CA VAL A 134 5.05 12.39 -4.25
C VAL A 134 5.84 13.66 -4.58
N ASN A 135 5.22 14.85 -4.46
CA ASN A 135 5.88 16.13 -4.71
C ASN A 135 7.03 16.40 -3.73
N GLU A 136 6.83 16.07 -2.44
CA GLU A 136 7.83 16.31 -1.40
C GLU A 136 9.03 15.36 -1.47
N THR A 137 8.88 14.25 -2.22
CA THR A 137 9.95 13.27 -2.48
C THR A 137 10.31 13.18 -3.96
N SER A 138 9.99 14.21 -4.73
CA SER A 138 10.23 14.21 -6.17
C SER A 138 11.69 13.95 -6.50
N MET A 139 11.96 13.08 -7.48
CA MET A 139 13.30 12.67 -7.92
C MET A 139 14.13 11.89 -6.89
N GLU A 140 13.63 11.63 -5.69
CA GLU A 140 14.33 10.80 -4.71
C GLU A 140 14.21 9.32 -5.05
N CYS A 141 15.34 8.61 -5.08
CA CYS A 141 15.44 7.17 -5.27
C CYS A 141 16.39 6.56 -4.25
N LEU A 142 16.18 5.29 -3.95
CA LEU A 142 17.07 4.49 -3.12
C LEU A 142 18.21 3.93 -3.96
N GLU A 143 19.44 4.08 -3.48
CA GLU A 143 20.65 3.62 -4.16
C GLU A 143 21.49 2.71 -3.26
N TYR A 144 22.21 1.82 -3.91
CA TYR A 144 23.26 1.02 -3.29
C TYR A 144 24.46 0.97 -4.24
N ASN A 145 25.62 1.42 -3.77
CA ASN A 145 26.86 1.52 -4.55
C ASN A 145 26.71 2.32 -5.86
N GLY A 146 25.90 3.40 -5.86
CA GLY A 146 25.68 4.28 -7.02
C GLY A 146 24.68 3.74 -8.04
N GLU A 147 23.99 2.63 -7.76
CA GLU A 147 22.93 2.10 -8.59
C GLU A 147 21.58 2.11 -7.88
N ILE A 148 20.51 2.46 -8.60
CA ILE A 148 19.15 2.39 -8.07
C ILE A 148 18.84 0.94 -7.72
N ILE A 149 18.32 0.71 -6.50
CA ILE A 149 18.04 -0.61 -5.97
C ILE A 149 16.70 -1.18 -6.47
N ASP A 150 16.53 -2.48 -6.34
CA ASP A 150 15.25 -3.15 -6.45
C ASP A 150 14.50 -3.01 -5.12
N ALA A 151 13.76 -1.91 -4.97
CA ALA A 151 13.11 -1.52 -3.73
C ALA A 151 11.81 -2.34 -3.53
N MET A 152 11.95 -3.58 -3.09
CA MET A 152 10.84 -4.47 -2.76
C MET A 152 10.16 -4.04 -1.47
N PHE A 153 8.83 -4.17 -1.41
CA PHE A 153 8.03 -3.87 -0.22
C PHE A 153 6.85 -4.86 -0.09
N PHE A 154 6.29 -4.93 1.10
CA PHE A 154 5.14 -5.78 1.42
C PHE A 154 4.37 -5.17 2.61
N SER A 155 3.13 -5.61 2.87
CA SER A 155 2.26 -4.96 3.84
C SER A 155 2.52 -5.36 5.29
N THR A 156 2.83 -6.63 5.56
CA THR A 156 2.92 -7.15 6.93
C THR A 156 3.94 -8.27 7.02
N SER A 157 4.89 -8.13 7.94
CA SER A 157 5.87 -9.16 8.26
C SER A 157 5.31 -10.11 9.33
N ASN A 158 5.99 -11.22 9.53
CA ASN A 158 5.75 -12.13 10.66
C ASN A 158 6.71 -11.86 11.84
N GLY A 159 7.25 -10.65 11.94
CA GLY A 159 8.21 -10.18 12.92
C GLY A 159 9.62 -9.94 12.34
N TYR A 160 9.87 -10.38 11.11
CA TYR A 160 11.11 -10.15 10.38
C TYR A 160 10.82 -9.96 8.91
N THR A 161 11.61 -9.12 8.23
CA THR A 161 11.62 -9.07 6.76
C THR A 161 12.31 -10.32 6.20
N GLU A 162 12.08 -10.63 4.93
CA GLU A 162 12.73 -11.78 4.29
C GLU A 162 14.10 -11.41 3.68
N ASP A 163 15.05 -12.35 3.73
CA ASP A 163 16.30 -12.24 2.99
C ASP A 163 16.05 -12.59 1.52
N SER A 164 16.50 -11.74 0.61
CA SER A 164 16.31 -11.96 -0.83
C SER A 164 16.91 -13.26 -1.34
N GLY A 165 17.98 -13.75 -0.73
CA GLY A 165 18.60 -15.01 -1.10
C GLY A 165 17.77 -16.24 -0.75
N THR A 166 16.88 -16.12 0.26
CA THR A 166 15.94 -17.19 0.62
C THR A 166 14.74 -17.23 -0.31
N PHE A 167 14.22 -16.04 -0.68
CA PHE A 167 13.02 -15.92 -1.48
C PHE A 167 13.29 -15.95 -3.01
N PHE A 168 14.37 -15.31 -3.44
CA PHE A 168 14.79 -15.25 -4.84
C PHE A 168 16.06 -16.08 -5.05
N SER A 169 16.30 -16.53 -6.26
CA SER A 169 17.54 -17.24 -6.62
C SER A 169 18.81 -16.38 -6.52
N LYS A 170 18.66 -15.06 -6.32
CA LYS A 170 19.77 -14.09 -6.23
C LYS A 170 19.72 -13.35 -4.90
N SER A 171 20.78 -13.46 -4.11
CA SER A 171 20.95 -12.65 -2.91
C SER A 171 21.32 -11.21 -3.26
N LEU A 172 20.54 -10.26 -2.77
CA LEU A 172 20.80 -8.83 -2.91
C LEU A 172 21.29 -8.29 -1.57
N PRO A 173 22.47 -7.64 -1.52
CA PRO A 173 23.13 -7.26 -0.28
C PRO A 173 22.34 -6.24 0.56
N TYR A 174 21.43 -5.52 -0.05
CA TYR A 174 20.56 -4.50 0.58
C TYR A 174 19.16 -5.02 0.95
N LEU A 175 18.78 -6.25 0.58
CA LEU A 175 17.53 -6.90 0.98
C LEU A 175 17.84 -8.07 1.92
N LYS A 176 18.05 -7.74 3.19
CA LYS A 176 18.36 -8.68 4.26
C LYS A 176 17.22 -8.81 5.25
N SER A 177 17.14 -9.95 5.92
CA SER A 177 16.21 -10.12 7.02
C SER A 177 16.56 -9.17 8.16
N VAL A 178 15.60 -8.33 8.56
CA VAL A 178 15.70 -7.43 9.70
C VAL A 178 14.46 -7.55 10.56
N GLU A 179 14.58 -7.23 11.84
CA GLU A 179 13.48 -7.25 12.79
C GLU A 179 12.40 -6.22 12.43
N SER A 180 11.11 -6.63 12.52
CA SER A 180 9.93 -5.84 12.16
C SER A 180 8.78 -6.15 13.13
N ASN A 181 9.04 -6.04 14.44
CA ASN A 181 8.13 -6.48 15.50
C ASN A 181 6.86 -5.64 15.65
N TRP A 182 6.87 -4.38 15.13
CA TRP A 182 5.72 -3.48 15.20
C TRP A 182 4.48 -3.99 14.46
N ASP A 183 4.65 -4.85 13.45
CA ASP A 183 3.53 -5.39 12.67
C ASP A 183 2.57 -6.20 13.55
N LYS A 184 3.08 -6.87 14.59
CA LYS A 184 2.26 -7.59 15.57
C LYS A 184 1.29 -6.68 16.31
N GLU A 185 1.67 -5.42 16.53
CA GLU A 185 0.88 -4.47 17.30
C GLU A 185 -0.09 -3.65 16.43
N VAL A 186 0.29 -3.39 15.19
CA VAL A 186 -0.44 -2.43 14.34
C VAL A 186 -1.16 -3.04 13.14
N SER A 187 -0.75 -4.24 12.70
CA SER A 187 -1.36 -4.86 11.51
C SER A 187 -2.58 -5.71 11.88
N SER A 188 -3.73 -5.37 11.30
CA SER A 188 -4.96 -6.15 11.44
C SER A 188 -4.91 -7.52 10.75
N VAL A 189 -3.92 -7.75 9.89
CA VAL A 189 -3.73 -9.00 9.15
C VAL A 189 -2.54 -9.83 9.64
N PHE A 190 -1.95 -9.43 10.79
CA PHE A 190 -0.81 -10.15 11.38
C PHE A 190 -1.18 -11.59 11.79
N GLN A 191 -2.39 -11.81 12.28
CA GLN A 191 -2.93 -13.13 12.62
C GLN A 191 -4.26 -13.35 11.93
N GLY A 192 -4.45 -14.55 11.41
CA GLY A 192 -5.71 -15.00 10.86
C GLY A 192 -5.92 -16.49 11.13
N SER A 193 -7.18 -16.92 11.15
CA SER A 193 -7.54 -18.32 11.20
C SER A 193 -8.59 -18.62 10.13
N LYS A 194 -8.50 -19.82 9.58
CA LYS A 194 -9.51 -20.33 8.66
C LYS A 194 -9.76 -21.80 8.98
N ASP A 195 -10.97 -22.10 9.35
CA ASP A 195 -11.39 -23.48 9.52
C ASP A 195 -11.75 -24.07 8.16
N ILE A 196 -11.14 -25.21 7.86
CA ILE A 196 -11.45 -26.00 6.67
C ILE A 196 -11.69 -27.45 7.08
N SER A 197 -12.56 -28.16 6.36
CA SER A 197 -12.75 -29.57 6.61
C SER A 197 -11.49 -30.36 6.25
N LEU A 198 -11.29 -31.51 6.90
CA LEU A 198 -10.16 -32.37 6.61
C LEU A 198 -10.17 -32.83 5.14
N GLN A 199 -11.32 -33.03 4.58
CA GLN A 199 -11.48 -33.38 3.18
C GLN A 199 -11.00 -32.24 2.26
N GLU A 200 -11.47 -30.99 2.51
CA GLU A 200 -11.03 -29.80 1.75
C GLU A 200 -9.52 -29.59 1.86
N PHE A 201 -8.94 -29.86 3.03
CA PHE A 201 -7.50 -29.76 3.24
C PHE A 201 -6.72 -30.71 2.32
N TYR A 202 -7.12 -32.00 2.29
CA TYR A 202 -6.47 -32.99 1.43
C TYR A 202 -6.67 -32.69 -0.06
N GLU A 203 -7.86 -32.24 -0.47
CA GLU A 203 -8.15 -31.84 -1.85
C GLU A 203 -7.24 -30.68 -2.30
N LYS A 204 -7.08 -29.65 -1.45
CA LYS A 204 -6.20 -28.49 -1.75
C LYS A 204 -4.73 -28.86 -1.88
N LEU A 205 -4.28 -29.88 -1.20
CA LEU A 205 -2.91 -30.41 -1.29
C LEU A 205 -2.73 -31.42 -2.44
N GLY A 206 -3.79 -31.78 -3.15
CA GLY A 206 -3.75 -32.85 -4.18
C GLY A 206 -3.44 -34.24 -3.61
N LEU A 207 -3.77 -34.45 -2.34
CA LEU A 207 -3.51 -35.71 -1.63
C LEU A 207 -4.79 -36.55 -1.49
N SER A 208 -4.62 -37.84 -1.38
CA SER A 208 -5.74 -38.74 -1.08
C SER A 208 -6.21 -38.50 0.36
N TYR A 209 -7.54 -38.43 0.54
CA TYR A 209 -8.15 -38.23 1.85
C TYR A 209 -7.75 -39.32 2.86
N SER A 210 -7.37 -38.92 4.06
CA SER A 210 -7.16 -39.78 5.21
C SER A 210 -7.92 -39.24 6.42
N LYS A 211 -8.51 -40.13 7.21
CA LYS A 211 -9.22 -39.74 8.46
C LYS A 211 -8.27 -39.26 9.58
N VAL A 212 -6.97 -39.50 9.42
CA VAL A 212 -5.95 -39.13 10.41
C VAL A 212 -4.97 -38.19 9.74
N LEU A 213 -4.89 -36.96 10.25
CA LEU A 213 -3.85 -36.00 9.92
C LEU A 213 -2.91 -35.87 11.11
N LYS A 214 -1.62 -36.15 10.90
CA LYS A 214 -0.58 -35.87 11.87
C LYS A 214 0.40 -34.88 11.24
N ILE A 215 0.50 -33.70 11.84
CA ILE A 215 1.52 -32.72 11.49
C ILE A 215 2.69 -33.00 12.42
N GLU A 216 3.82 -33.47 11.87
CA GLU A 216 4.98 -33.87 12.65
C GLU A 216 5.97 -32.70 12.78
N ASP A 217 6.11 -31.91 11.73
CA ASP A 217 7.00 -30.75 11.72
C ASP A 217 6.52 -29.70 10.73
N VAL A 218 6.68 -28.42 11.10
CA VAL A 218 6.42 -27.26 10.25
C VAL A 218 7.68 -26.41 10.26
N ASN A 219 8.48 -26.57 9.24
CA ASN A 219 9.69 -25.77 9.08
C ASN A 219 9.38 -24.48 8.32
N ARG A 220 9.93 -23.39 8.82
CA ARG A 220 9.91 -22.10 8.15
C ARG A 220 11.00 -22.11 7.07
N SER A 221 10.60 -21.97 5.83
CA SER A 221 11.53 -21.82 4.68
C SER A 221 11.97 -20.39 4.53
#